data_ae710812bc275759bc9600a2e9530f1d
#
_entry.id   ae710812bc275759bc9600a2e9530f1d
#
_cell.length_a   1.000
_cell.length_b   1.000
_cell.length_c   1.000
_cell.angle_alpha   90.00
_cell.angle_beta   90.00
_cell.angle_gamma   90.00
#
_symmetry.space_group_name_H-M   'P 1'
#
loop_
_entity.id
_entity.type
_entity.pdbx_description
1 polymer ?
#
loop_
_entity_poly.entity_id
_entity_poly.type
_entity_poly.pdbx_seq_one_letter_code
_entity_poly.pdbx_strand_id
1 'polypeptide(L)'
;QQPFPFLKNKNIYAVASLMSKGGKTKTAIIPCSNTVFRRLIDIPTRKGTFMLSEELILHFLPKMFKNYEIREKALLRITRNADIDTETIYDEDLDYRDAMENLIKQRRRMNPVRMELSRDLNKKMISSLCKELHVDKEHVFLTRVPLDMSFVFGLQGYLRNTAQDKLFYQRRTPRMTPELDGKSALIPQIMKKDVLLSYPFENIKSFI
;
A
#
# COMPACT_ATOMS: atom_id res chain seq x y z
N GLN A 1 -31.13 -5.03 -3.82
CA GLN A 1 -29.77 -4.95 -4.39
C GLN A 1 -28.96 -4.06 -3.46
N GLN A 2 -27.86 -4.55 -2.92
CA GLN A 2 -27.00 -3.72 -2.07
C GLN A 2 -26.29 -2.68 -2.94
N PRO A 3 -26.13 -1.43 -2.47
CA PRO A 3 -25.38 -0.41 -3.20
C PRO A 3 -23.92 -0.85 -3.34
N PHE A 4 -23.24 -0.30 -4.34
CA PHE A 4 -21.82 -0.56 -4.56
C PHE A 4 -21.01 -0.08 -3.34
N PRO A 5 -20.12 -0.91 -2.76
CA PRO A 5 -19.41 -0.53 -1.55
C PRO A 5 -18.38 0.56 -1.81
N PHE A 6 -18.17 1.42 -0.83
CA PHE A 6 -17.09 2.40 -0.89
C PHE A 6 -15.72 1.70 -0.77
N LEU A 7 -14.88 1.84 -1.78
CA LEU A 7 -13.53 1.31 -1.77
C LEU A 7 -12.56 2.33 -1.18
N LYS A 8 -11.81 1.90 -0.16
CA LYS A 8 -10.78 2.74 0.49
C LYS A 8 -9.57 2.92 -0.41
N ASN A 9 -8.93 4.09 -0.33
CA ASN A 9 -7.72 4.41 -1.09
C ASN A 9 -6.60 3.41 -0.83
N LYS A 10 -5.94 2.95 -1.89
CA LYS A 10 -4.80 2.02 -1.88
C LYS A 10 -5.04 0.64 -1.25
N ASN A 11 -6.28 0.31 -0.87
CA ASN A 11 -6.63 -1.02 -0.38
C ASN A 11 -6.82 -1.99 -1.54
N ILE A 12 -6.51 -3.27 -1.29
CA ILE A 12 -6.69 -4.36 -2.25
C ILE A 12 -8.04 -5.04 -1.99
N TYR A 13 -8.75 -5.32 -3.06
CA TYR A 13 -10.03 -6.03 -3.07
C TYR A 13 -10.00 -7.18 -4.07
N ALA A 14 -10.59 -8.31 -3.71
CA ALA A 14 -10.92 -9.33 -4.68
C ALA A 14 -12.26 -9.00 -5.32
N VAL A 15 -12.31 -8.92 -6.64
CA VAL A 15 -13.54 -8.72 -7.42
C VAL A 15 -13.85 -9.95 -8.23
N ALA A 16 -15.11 -10.31 -8.32
CA ALA A 16 -15.54 -11.46 -9.09
C ALA A 16 -16.90 -11.23 -9.77
N SER A 17 -17.04 -11.76 -10.97
CA SER A 17 -18.31 -11.88 -11.67
C SER A 17 -18.94 -13.23 -11.33
N LEU A 18 -20.07 -13.18 -10.64
CA LEU A 18 -20.80 -14.34 -10.15
C LEU A 18 -22.05 -14.55 -11.01
N MET A 19 -22.24 -15.76 -11.53
CA MET A 19 -23.46 -16.14 -12.22
C MET A 19 -24.32 -17.06 -11.34
N SER A 20 -25.56 -16.65 -11.10
CA SER A 20 -26.54 -17.47 -10.39
C SER A 20 -27.07 -18.59 -11.29
N LYS A 21 -27.65 -19.66 -10.73
CA LYS A 21 -28.33 -20.71 -11.47
C LYS A 21 -29.44 -20.22 -12.42
N GLY A 22 -30.02 -19.06 -12.12
CA GLY A 22 -31.04 -18.40 -12.97
C GLY A 22 -30.45 -17.44 -14.03
N GLY A 23 -29.13 -17.52 -14.33
CA GLY A 23 -28.48 -16.73 -15.37
C GLY A 23 -28.21 -15.26 -15.03
N LYS A 24 -28.57 -14.78 -13.83
CA LYS A 24 -28.31 -13.41 -13.40
C LYS A 24 -26.87 -13.24 -12.96
N THR A 25 -26.20 -12.24 -13.52
CA THR A 25 -24.82 -11.88 -13.16
C THR A 25 -24.82 -10.88 -12.01
N LYS A 26 -23.95 -11.10 -11.02
CA LYS A 26 -23.69 -10.20 -9.88
C LYS A 26 -22.19 -9.94 -9.74
N THR A 27 -21.84 -8.77 -9.25
CA THR A 27 -20.45 -8.45 -8.90
C THR A 27 -20.25 -8.65 -7.40
N ALA A 28 -19.25 -9.43 -7.02
CA ALA A 28 -18.80 -9.54 -5.63
C ALA A 28 -17.54 -8.72 -5.44
N ILE A 29 -17.44 -8.05 -4.31
CA ILE A 29 -16.25 -7.29 -3.89
C ILE A 29 -15.92 -7.68 -2.46
N ILE A 30 -14.69 -8.13 -2.24
CA ILE A 30 -14.22 -8.64 -0.95
C ILE A 30 -12.97 -7.90 -0.57
N PRO A 31 -12.94 -7.20 0.58
CA PRO A 31 -11.73 -6.54 1.05
C PRO A 31 -10.66 -7.58 1.42
N CYS A 32 -9.47 -7.43 0.85
CA CYS A 32 -8.31 -8.28 1.16
C CYS A 32 -7.38 -7.63 2.18
N SER A 33 -7.35 -6.30 2.21
CA SER A 33 -6.60 -5.55 3.21
C SER A 33 -7.41 -5.49 4.51
N ASN A 34 -7.01 -6.25 5.50
CA ASN A 34 -7.63 -6.24 6.83
C ASN A 34 -6.55 -6.35 7.92
N THR A 35 -6.93 -6.08 9.16
CA THR A 35 -6.05 -6.17 10.33
C THR A 35 -6.00 -7.58 10.94
N VAL A 36 -6.85 -8.49 10.48
CA VAL A 36 -7.03 -9.82 11.06
C VAL A 36 -5.97 -10.80 10.57
N PHE A 37 -5.62 -10.72 9.28
CA PHE A 37 -4.64 -11.62 8.67
C PHE A 37 -3.36 -10.87 8.31
N ARG A 38 -2.22 -11.50 8.59
CA ARG A 38 -0.95 -11.04 8.04
C ARG A 38 -0.99 -11.17 6.53
N ARG A 39 -0.44 -10.20 5.82
CA ARG A 39 -0.42 -10.22 4.36
C ARG A 39 0.46 -11.34 3.81
N LEU A 40 1.60 -11.61 4.47
CA LEU A 40 2.45 -12.76 4.17
C LEU A 40 1.99 -13.95 5.01
N ILE A 41 1.57 -15.01 4.34
CA ILE A 41 1.11 -16.25 4.96
C ILE A 41 2.16 -17.32 4.68
N ASP A 42 2.75 -17.87 5.73
CA ASP A 42 3.71 -18.97 5.62
C ASP A 42 3.03 -20.25 5.13
N ILE A 43 3.71 -20.95 4.22
CA ILE A 43 3.28 -22.28 3.78
C ILE A 43 3.99 -23.32 4.67
N PRO A 44 3.26 -24.00 5.59
CA PRO A 44 3.87 -24.88 6.61
C PRO A 44 4.72 -26.01 6.04
N THR A 45 4.33 -26.51 4.85
CA THR A 45 4.99 -27.64 4.19
C THR A 45 6.30 -27.27 3.49
N ARG A 46 6.59 -25.96 3.33
CA ARG A 46 7.79 -25.48 2.65
C ARG A 46 8.40 -24.30 3.40
N LYS A 47 9.39 -24.61 4.23
CA LYS A 47 10.13 -23.59 4.99
C LYS A 47 10.65 -22.48 4.08
N GLY A 48 10.43 -21.22 4.44
CA GLY A 48 10.84 -20.06 3.66
C GLY A 48 9.97 -19.76 2.42
N THR A 49 8.82 -20.43 2.29
CA THR A 49 7.84 -20.15 1.24
C THR A 49 6.62 -19.47 1.86
N PHE A 50 6.15 -18.43 1.20
CA PHE A 50 4.98 -17.67 1.64
C PHE A 50 4.06 -17.36 0.47
N MET A 51 2.82 -17.02 0.79
CA MET A 51 1.80 -16.59 -0.15
C MET A 51 1.21 -15.26 0.31
N LEU A 52 0.79 -14.44 -0.62
CA LEU A 52 0.05 -13.22 -0.30
C LEU A 52 -1.40 -13.56 0.05
N SER A 53 -1.92 -12.97 1.13
CA SER A 53 -3.29 -13.24 1.61
C SER A 53 -4.36 -12.91 0.57
N GLU A 54 -4.16 -11.87 -0.24
CA GLU A 54 -5.06 -11.49 -1.32
C GLU A 54 -5.17 -12.56 -2.41
N GLU A 55 -4.06 -13.24 -2.75
CA GLU A 55 -4.07 -14.36 -3.71
C GLU A 55 -4.78 -15.59 -3.11
N LEU A 56 -4.58 -15.83 -1.81
CA LEU A 56 -5.28 -16.90 -1.11
C LEU A 56 -6.80 -16.68 -1.12
N ILE A 57 -7.25 -15.46 -0.81
CA ILE A 57 -8.67 -15.09 -0.87
C ILE A 57 -9.21 -15.30 -2.27
N LEU A 58 -8.48 -14.81 -3.30
CA LEU A 58 -8.88 -14.96 -4.69
C LEU A 58 -8.96 -16.44 -5.11
N HIS A 59 -8.08 -17.30 -4.59
CA HIS A 59 -8.09 -18.75 -4.84
C HIS A 59 -9.35 -19.39 -4.24
N PHE A 60 -9.71 -19.04 -3.00
CA PHE A 60 -10.82 -19.66 -2.27
C PHE A 60 -12.19 -19.02 -2.53
N LEU A 61 -12.32 -18.06 -3.42
CA LEU A 61 -13.61 -17.48 -3.80
C LEU A 61 -14.70 -18.55 -4.13
N PRO A 62 -14.40 -19.65 -4.85
CA PRO A 62 -15.41 -20.68 -5.12
C PRO A 62 -15.98 -21.32 -3.86
N LYS A 63 -15.17 -21.42 -2.79
CA LYS A 63 -15.65 -21.96 -1.51
C LYS A 63 -16.55 -20.96 -0.76
N MET A 64 -16.34 -19.65 -0.96
CA MET A 64 -17.16 -18.60 -0.38
C MET A 64 -18.51 -18.46 -1.10
N PHE A 65 -18.54 -18.66 -2.41
CA PHE A 65 -19.72 -18.50 -3.26
C PHE A 65 -20.22 -19.80 -3.85
N LYS A 66 -20.48 -20.82 -3.01
CA LYS A 66 -20.87 -22.18 -3.42
C LYS A 66 -22.09 -22.26 -4.33
N ASN A 67 -23.01 -21.28 -4.26
CA ASN A 67 -24.25 -21.24 -5.04
C ASN A 67 -24.13 -20.45 -6.35
N TYR A 68 -22.92 -19.99 -6.68
CA TYR A 68 -22.65 -19.19 -7.86
C TYR A 68 -21.51 -19.80 -8.68
N GLU A 69 -21.58 -19.65 -9.98
CA GLU A 69 -20.47 -19.90 -10.88
C GLU A 69 -19.62 -18.63 -10.98
N ILE A 70 -18.32 -18.75 -10.74
CA ILE A 70 -17.39 -17.63 -10.89
C ILE A 70 -16.92 -17.58 -12.33
N ARG A 71 -17.34 -16.57 -13.08
CA ARG A 71 -16.97 -16.38 -14.48
C ARG A 71 -15.60 -15.73 -14.62
N GLU A 72 -15.34 -14.73 -13.80
CA GLU A 72 -14.10 -13.98 -13.82
C GLU A 72 -13.77 -13.51 -12.41
N LYS A 73 -12.49 -13.35 -12.14
CA LYS A 73 -12.01 -12.83 -10.86
C LYS A 73 -10.66 -12.15 -11.03
N ALA A 74 -10.45 -11.06 -10.32
CA ALA A 74 -9.19 -10.34 -10.25
C ALA A 74 -9.00 -9.69 -8.89
N LEU A 75 -7.78 -9.29 -8.57
CA LEU A 75 -7.54 -8.31 -7.53
C LEU A 75 -7.68 -6.92 -8.13
N LEU A 76 -8.23 -6.01 -7.34
CA LEU A 76 -8.47 -4.62 -7.71
C LEU A 76 -7.89 -3.72 -6.63
N ARG A 77 -7.23 -2.66 -7.06
CA ARG A 77 -6.76 -1.56 -6.21
C ARG A 77 -7.12 -0.24 -6.85
N ILE A 78 -7.57 0.71 -6.06
CA ILE A 78 -7.82 2.08 -6.53
C ILE A 78 -6.85 3.05 -5.87
N THR A 79 -6.43 4.05 -6.62
CA THR A 79 -5.73 5.22 -6.09
C THR A 79 -6.63 6.43 -6.28
N ARG A 80 -6.87 7.17 -5.20
CA ARG A 80 -7.66 8.40 -5.22
C ARG A 80 -6.73 9.58 -5.31
N ASN A 81 -7.20 10.66 -5.89
CA ASN A 81 -6.47 11.92 -5.88
C ASN A 81 -6.15 12.31 -4.44
N ALA A 82 -4.92 12.77 -4.19
CA ALA A 82 -4.48 13.23 -2.87
C ALA A 82 -4.32 14.75 -2.83
N ASP A 83 -4.37 15.41 -3.99
CA ASP A 83 -4.25 16.85 -4.06
C ASP A 83 -5.56 17.48 -3.60
N ILE A 84 -5.47 18.11 -2.46
CA ILE A 84 -6.48 19.04 -1.98
C ILE A 84 -5.84 20.40 -2.10
N ASP A 85 -6.55 21.29 -2.76
CA ASP A 85 -6.21 22.70 -2.77
C ASP A 85 -6.34 23.23 -1.34
N THR A 86 -5.19 23.37 -0.67
CA THR A 86 -5.14 23.83 0.72
C THR A 86 -5.49 25.31 0.84
N GLU A 87 -5.38 26.07 -0.25
CA GLU A 87 -5.70 27.50 -0.25
C GLU A 87 -7.20 27.76 -0.02
N THR A 88 -8.06 26.81 -0.37
CA THR A 88 -9.53 26.95 -0.17
C THR A 88 -10.01 26.55 1.23
N ILE A 89 -9.12 26.08 2.11
CA ILE A 89 -9.51 25.48 3.41
C ILE A 89 -9.03 26.30 4.59
N TYR A 90 -8.14 27.26 4.38
CA TYR A 90 -7.78 28.24 5.40
C TYR A 90 -8.88 29.29 5.53
N ASP A 91 -9.86 28.96 6.35
CA ASP A 91 -10.77 29.95 6.93
C ASP A 91 -10.07 30.45 8.22
N GLU A 92 -9.77 31.73 8.32
CA GLU A 92 -9.03 32.33 9.45
C GLU A 92 -9.71 32.09 10.82
N ASP A 93 -11.01 31.71 10.78
CA ASP A 93 -11.83 31.47 11.97
C ASP A 93 -11.90 30.00 12.40
N LEU A 94 -11.34 29.04 11.62
CA LEU A 94 -11.35 27.61 11.96
C LEU A 94 -10.10 27.21 12.74
N ASP A 95 -10.29 26.53 13.89
CA ASP A 95 -9.20 25.88 14.60
C ASP A 95 -8.45 24.92 13.67
N TYR A 96 -7.13 24.97 13.67
CA TYR A 96 -6.23 24.13 12.85
C TYR A 96 -6.62 22.64 12.90
N ARG A 97 -7.08 22.17 14.06
CA ARG A 97 -7.52 20.78 14.24
C ARG A 97 -8.76 20.46 13.42
N ASP A 98 -9.75 21.34 13.41
CA ASP A 98 -11.01 21.15 12.66
C ASP A 98 -10.76 21.28 11.16
N ALA A 99 -9.88 22.18 10.74
CA ALA A 99 -9.42 22.29 9.36
C ALA A 99 -8.75 21.00 8.90
N MET A 100 -7.86 20.41 9.69
CA MET A 100 -7.19 19.13 9.36
C MET A 100 -8.15 17.94 9.38
N GLU A 101 -9.13 17.89 10.28
CA GLU A 101 -10.17 16.84 10.22
C GLU A 101 -11.02 16.93 8.95
N ASN A 102 -11.38 18.12 8.53
CA ASN A 102 -12.13 18.35 7.30
C ASN A 102 -11.31 17.97 6.06
N LEU A 103 -10.02 18.31 6.03
CA LEU A 103 -9.05 17.85 5.02
C LEU A 103 -9.02 16.33 4.90
N ILE A 104 -8.89 15.63 6.02
CA ILE A 104 -8.86 14.17 6.05
C ILE A 104 -10.19 13.58 5.57
N LYS A 105 -11.33 14.16 5.94
CA LYS A 105 -12.67 13.74 5.48
C LYS A 105 -12.83 13.95 3.97
N GLN A 106 -12.36 15.06 3.42
CA GLN A 106 -12.39 15.35 1.99
C GLN A 106 -11.49 14.39 1.21
N ARG A 107 -10.24 14.13 1.67
CA ARG A 107 -9.34 13.15 1.06
C ARG A 107 -9.94 11.76 0.92
N ARG A 108 -10.76 11.35 1.88
CA ARG A 108 -11.45 10.05 1.81
C ARG A 108 -12.49 9.97 0.70
N ARG A 109 -13.04 11.11 0.26
CA ARG A 109 -14.15 11.20 -0.71
C ARG A 109 -13.70 11.54 -2.14
N MET A 110 -12.41 11.83 -2.34
CA MET A 110 -11.92 12.22 -3.66
C MET A 110 -12.08 11.10 -4.69
N ASN A 111 -12.32 11.49 -5.93
CA ASN A 111 -12.50 10.55 -7.03
C ASN A 111 -11.25 9.70 -7.26
N PRO A 112 -11.41 8.42 -7.57
CA PRO A 112 -10.31 7.59 -8.01
C PRO A 112 -9.72 8.12 -9.32
N VAL A 113 -8.40 8.22 -9.36
CA VAL A 113 -7.65 8.63 -10.56
C VAL A 113 -6.95 7.44 -11.22
N ARG A 114 -6.95 6.28 -10.57
CA ARG A 114 -6.32 5.08 -11.10
C ARG A 114 -7.00 3.82 -10.54
N MET A 115 -7.27 2.88 -11.43
CA MET A 115 -7.74 1.53 -11.12
C MET A 115 -6.72 0.51 -11.64
N GLU A 116 -6.22 -0.34 -10.77
CA GLU A 116 -5.26 -1.40 -11.09
C GLU A 116 -5.93 -2.76 -10.93
N LEU A 117 -5.72 -3.64 -11.91
CA LEU A 117 -6.23 -5.00 -11.94
C LEU A 117 -5.06 -5.99 -12.03
N SER A 118 -5.10 -7.07 -11.26
CA SER A 118 -4.07 -8.13 -11.32
C SER A 118 -4.25 -9.08 -12.51
N ARG A 119 -5.43 -9.12 -13.07
CA ARG A 119 -5.82 -10.01 -14.20
C ARG A 119 -6.79 -9.29 -15.10
N ASP A 120 -6.78 -9.69 -16.35
CA ASP A 120 -7.74 -9.16 -17.32
C ASP A 120 -9.17 -9.58 -16.98
N LEU A 121 -10.10 -8.67 -17.19
CA LEU A 121 -11.54 -8.87 -17.03
C LEU A 121 -12.23 -8.49 -18.35
N ASN A 122 -13.41 -9.05 -18.60
CA ASN A 122 -14.15 -8.69 -19.80
C ASN A 122 -14.54 -7.19 -19.82
N LYS A 123 -14.71 -6.65 -21.01
CA LYS A 123 -15.04 -5.23 -21.23
C LYS A 123 -16.29 -4.77 -20.49
N LYS A 124 -17.29 -5.65 -20.33
CA LYS A 124 -18.55 -5.35 -19.64
C LYS A 124 -18.30 -5.14 -18.13
N MET A 125 -17.51 -6.01 -17.51
CA MET A 125 -17.17 -5.90 -16.09
C MET A 125 -16.29 -4.66 -15.82
N ILE A 126 -15.28 -4.43 -16.66
CA ILE A 126 -14.45 -3.20 -16.57
C ILE A 126 -15.31 -1.96 -16.68
N SER A 127 -16.22 -1.89 -17.67
CA SER A 127 -17.12 -0.73 -17.84
C SER A 127 -18.05 -0.54 -16.65
N SER A 128 -18.53 -1.63 -16.04
CA SER A 128 -19.35 -1.55 -14.82
C SER A 128 -18.57 -1.01 -13.64
N LEU A 129 -17.34 -1.51 -13.42
CA LEU A 129 -16.47 -1.02 -12.35
C LEU A 129 -16.11 0.46 -12.54
N CYS A 130 -15.76 0.86 -13.77
CA CYS A 130 -15.47 2.26 -14.09
C CYS A 130 -16.64 3.18 -13.77
N LYS A 131 -17.87 2.77 -14.14
CA LYS A 131 -19.08 3.54 -13.84
C LYS A 131 -19.33 3.69 -12.35
N GLU A 132 -19.25 2.60 -11.58
CA GLU A 132 -19.51 2.61 -10.14
C GLU A 132 -18.42 3.35 -9.34
N LEU A 133 -17.18 3.33 -9.85
CA LEU A 133 -16.02 3.97 -9.20
C LEU A 133 -15.76 5.38 -9.72
N HIS A 134 -16.47 5.83 -10.76
CA HIS A 134 -16.21 7.11 -11.43
C HIS A 134 -14.75 7.23 -11.93
N VAL A 135 -14.24 6.19 -12.59
CA VAL A 135 -12.88 6.12 -13.17
C VAL A 135 -13.02 6.02 -14.69
N ASP A 136 -12.24 6.82 -15.40
CA ASP A 136 -12.16 6.72 -16.86
C ASP A 136 -11.42 5.46 -17.28
N LYS A 137 -11.81 4.89 -18.43
CA LYS A 137 -11.21 3.65 -18.94
C LYS A 137 -9.72 3.76 -19.21
N GLU A 138 -9.25 4.95 -19.53
CA GLU A 138 -7.83 5.25 -19.77
C GLU A 138 -6.99 5.14 -18.49
N HIS A 139 -7.63 5.23 -17.34
CA HIS A 139 -7.00 5.09 -16.03
C HIS A 139 -7.09 3.68 -15.43
N VAL A 140 -7.42 2.69 -16.28
CA VAL A 140 -7.44 1.27 -15.89
C VAL A 140 -6.16 0.59 -16.34
N PHE A 141 -5.41 0.06 -15.41
CA PHE A 141 -4.10 -0.57 -15.65
C PHE A 141 -4.11 -2.04 -15.29
N LEU A 142 -3.65 -2.87 -16.21
CA LEU A 142 -3.40 -4.29 -15.95
C LEU A 142 -1.97 -4.45 -15.43
N THR A 143 -1.83 -5.05 -14.25
CA THR A 143 -0.54 -5.21 -13.57
C THR A 143 -0.24 -6.69 -13.40
N ARG A 144 0.92 -7.16 -13.89
CA ARG A 144 1.37 -8.56 -13.76
C ARG A 144 2.19 -8.83 -12.49
N VAL A 145 2.39 -7.82 -11.67
CA VAL A 145 3.06 -7.88 -10.36
C VAL A 145 2.03 -7.67 -9.25
N PRO A 146 2.35 -8.00 -7.98
CA PRO A 146 1.46 -7.69 -6.87
C PRO A 146 1.06 -6.21 -6.84
N LEU A 147 -0.23 -5.92 -6.64
CA LEU A 147 -0.78 -4.56 -6.69
C LEU A 147 -0.19 -3.60 -5.65
N ASP A 148 0.40 -4.13 -4.62
CA ASP A 148 1.10 -3.36 -3.59
C ASP A 148 2.37 -4.11 -3.19
N MET A 149 3.52 -3.49 -3.40
CA MET A 149 4.84 -4.07 -3.13
C MET A 149 5.32 -3.82 -1.70
N SER A 150 4.53 -3.20 -0.83
CA SER A 150 4.93 -2.89 0.55
C SER A 150 5.31 -4.13 1.38
N PHE A 151 4.77 -5.32 1.03
CA PHE A 151 5.14 -6.58 1.67
C PHE A 151 6.64 -6.91 1.57
N VAL A 152 7.33 -6.35 0.57
CA VAL A 152 8.78 -6.57 0.37
C VAL A 152 9.59 -6.11 1.58
N PHE A 153 9.15 -5.03 2.26
CA PHE A 153 9.81 -4.58 3.49
C PHE A 153 9.73 -5.62 4.61
N GLY A 154 8.64 -6.41 4.66
CA GLY A 154 8.49 -7.51 5.61
C GLY A 154 9.36 -8.74 5.29
N LEU A 155 9.79 -8.90 4.03
CA LEU A 155 10.61 -10.04 3.61
C LEU A 155 11.98 -10.08 4.29
N GLN A 156 12.52 -8.95 4.71
CA GLN A 156 13.81 -8.90 5.38
C GLN A 156 13.89 -9.83 6.61
N GLY A 157 12.80 -9.88 7.40
CA GLY A 157 12.70 -10.77 8.55
C GLY A 157 12.74 -12.25 8.15
N TYR A 158 12.03 -12.63 7.09
CA TYR A 158 12.04 -13.99 6.57
C TYR A 158 13.40 -14.38 6.02
N LEU A 159 14.02 -13.52 5.25
CA LEU A 159 15.33 -13.79 4.62
C LEU A 159 16.44 -13.90 5.65
N ARG A 160 16.48 -13.07 6.68
CA ARG A 160 17.46 -13.15 7.77
C ARG A 160 17.40 -14.47 8.52
N ASN A 161 16.21 -15.05 8.66
CA ASN A 161 16.01 -16.31 9.37
C ASN A 161 16.26 -17.54 8.49
N THR A 162 16.27 -17.41 7.18
CA THR A 162 16.28 -18.56 6.25
C THR A 162 17.48 -18.60 5.34
N ALA A 163 18.04 -17.49 4.96
CA ALA A 163 19.09 -17.41 3.95
C ALA A 163 20.07 -16.30 4.26
N GLN A 164 21.07 -16.60 4.98
CA GLN A 164 22.40 -16.10 4.68
C GLN A 164 22.54 -14.58 4.54
N ASP A 165 23.46 -14.05 5.26
CA ASP A 165 24.00 -12.69 5.18
C ASP A 165 24.41 -12.25 3.75
N LYS A 166 24.51 -13.20 2.80
CA LYS A 166 24.85 -12.93 1.38
C LYS A 166 23.83 -12.07 0.64
N LEU A 167 22.56 -12.05 1.07
CA LEU A 167 21.50 -11.25 0.44
C LEU A 167 21.39 -9.83 1.01
N PHE A 168 22.21 -9.52 2.00
CA PHE A 168 22.19 -8.23 2.66
C PHE A 168 23.54 -7.54 2.53
N TYR A 169 23.50 -6.24 2.27
CA TYR A 169 24.71 -5.43 2.39
C TYR A 169 25.22 -5.46 3.83
N GLN A 170 26.53 -5.48 3.98
CA GLN A 170 27.14 -5.32 5.29
C GLN A 170 26.72 -3.99 5.90
N ARG A 171 26.37 -4.02 7.19
CA ARG A 171 25.99 -2.84 7.92
C ARG A 171 27.18 -1.89 7.99
N ARG A 172 27.09 -0.74 7.33
CA ARG A 172 28.12 0.29 7.46
C ARG A 172 28.06 0.90 8.85
N THR A 173 29.20 0.98 9.50
CA THR A 173 29.38 1.76 10.72
C THR A 173 29.73 3.19 10.29
N PRO A 174 28.93 4.21 10.64
CA PRO A 174 29.30 5.59 10.35
C PRO A 174 30.65 5.92 10.99
N ARG A 175 31.54 6.53 10.23
CA ARG A 175 32.85 6.97 10.74
C ARG A 175 32.73 8.25 11.56
N MET A 176 33.71 8.52 12.40
CA MET A 176 33.81 9.81 13.08
C MET A 176 34.06 10.91 12.05
N THR A 177 33.46 12.06 12.26
CA THR A 177 33.72 13.24 11.45
C THR A 177 35.16 13.73 11.67
N PRO A 178 35.96 13.95 10.61
CA PRO A 178 37.35 14.35 10.74
C PRO A 178 37.53 15.73 11.38
N GLU A 179 36.49 16.54 11.33
CA GLU A 179 36.52 17.93 11.76
C GLU A 179 36.33 18.12 13.27
N LEU A 180 35.90 17.04 13.96
CA LEU A 180 35.70 17.05 15.41
C LEU A 180 36.70 16.11 16.08
N ASP A 181 37.27 16.54 17.20
CA ASP A 181 38.26 15.73 17.94
C ASP A 181 37.62 14.59 18.76
N GLY A 182 36.30 14.61 18.93
CA GLY A 182 35.52 13.59 19.67
C GLY A 182 35.82 13.53 21.18
N LYS A 183 36.65 14.45 21.70
CA LYS A 183 37.08 14.48 23.11
C LYS A 183 36.66 15.74 23.82
N SER A 184 36.71 16.87 23.13
CA SER A 184 36.37 18.18 23.67
C SER A 184 34.87 18.49 23.51
N ALA A 185 34.37 19.41 24.33
CA ALA A 185 32.99 19.86 24.21
C ALA A 185 32.70 20.40 22.79
N LEU A 186 31.53 20.06 22.24
CA LEU A 186 31.17 20.36 20.86
C LEU A 186 31.05 21.85 20.56
N ILE A 187 30.39 22.61 21.45
CA ILE A 187 30.10 24.03 21.24
C ILE A 187 31.36 24.86 20.99
N PRO A 188 32.44 24.74 21.81
CA PRO A 188 33.70 25.44 21.56
C PRO A 188 34.37 25.09 20.23
N GLN A 189 34.16 23.85 19.70
CA GLN A 189 34.69 23.45 18.39
C GLN A 189 33.93 24.12 17.25
N ILE A 190 32.59 24.12 17.32
CA ILE A 190 31.73 24.73 16.30
C ILE A 190 31.92 26.29 16.31
N MET A 191 32.15 26.89 17.46
CA MET A 191 32.43 28.33 17.53
C MET A 191 33.75 28.74 16.88
N LYS A 192 34.68 27.80 16.69
CA LYS A 192 35.96 28.06 16.03
C LYS A 192 35.89 27.94 14.50
N LYS A 193 35.04 27.04 14.00
CA LYS A 193 34.88 26.81 12.56
C LYS A 193 33.55 26.10 12.27
N ASP A 194 33.05 26.30 11.07
CA ASP A 194 31.92 25.54 10.57
C ASP A 194 32.28 24.08 10.44
N VAL A 195 31.31 23.18 10.72
CA VAL A 195 31.48 21.74 10.61
C VAL A 195 30.49 21.19 9.62
N LEU A 196 30.99 20.53 8.57
CA LEU A 196 30.19 19.84 7.59
C LEU A 196 30.03 18.37 7.98
N LEU A 197 28.79 17.92 8.10
CA LEU A 197 28.47 16.52 8.40
C LEU A 197 27.89 15.81 7.18
N SER A 198 28.55 14.74 6.74
CA SER A 198 28.07 13.90 5.63
C SER A 198 27.18 12.77 6.16
N TYR A 199 25.93 13.06 6.45
CA TYR A 199 24.96 12.04 6.88
C TYR A 199 24.46 11.21 5.69
N PRO A 200 24.30 9.86 5.82
CA PRO A 200 24.48 8.99 7.00
C PRO A 200 25.88 8.36 7.12
N PHE A 201 26.89 8.84 6.40
CA PHE A 201 28.22 8.25 6.36
C PHE A 201 29.07 8.62 7.57
N GLU A 202 28.78 9.74 8.18
CA GLU A 202 29.42 10.23 9.40
C GLU A 202 28.47 10.14 10.60
N ASN A 203 29.05 9.94 11.77
CA ASN A 203 28.31 9.65 12.99
C ASN A 203 27.77 10.93 13.63
N ILE A 204 26.43 11.07 13.64
CA ILE A 204 25.75 12.19 14.28
C ILE A 204 25.89 12.19 15.82
N LYS A 205 26.27 11.06 16.44
CA LYS A 205 26.41 10.98 17.90
C LYS A 205 27.47 11.94 18.47
N SER A 206 28.37 12.43 17.62
CA SER A 206 29.32 13.47 18.01
C SER A 206 28.67 14.83 18.25
N PHE A 207 27.40 15.00 17.85
CA PHE A 207 26.62 16.24 17.94
C PHE A 207 25.49 16.14 18.98
N ILE A 208 25.27 15.00 19.57
CA ILE A 208 24.27 14.72 20.62
C ILE A 208 24.98 14.50 21.95
#